data_2d6597bacc4205e69f1fb4957b21d50e
#
_entry.id   2d6597bacc4205e69f1fb4957b21d50e
#
_cell.length_a   1.000
_cell.length_b   1.000
_cell.length_c   1.000
_cell.angle_alpha   90.00
_cell.angle_beta   90.00
_cell.angle_gamma   90.00
#
_symmetry.space_group_name_H-M   'P 1'
#
loop_
_entity.id
_entity.type
_entity.pdbx_description
1 polymer ?
#
loop_
_entity_poly.entity_id
_entity_poly.type
_entity_poly.pdbx_seq_one_letter_code
_entity_poly.pdbx_strand_id
1 'polypeptide(L)'
;TYIGFNSIDFDEEYLRNTLFQTLEYPYLTSTNGNTRGDLLSLARAANFYYPDTLKNSTNSKGNAVYKLDQMAPINGIKHDAHQALGDCIATLEIGKIILNKAPNVWRASLMTTDKTKALDLIKNELYFCTDEFYYGKSVAFCETFVCEHPIYKWAKCFDLKHDPDIYLKMNVQDLKEAMGKKPKFIRTIRHNKHPVIMNPSYAMYLDEYKILGTEKLRERANKIKNNK
;
A
#
# COMPACT_ATOMS: atom_id res chain seq x y z
N THR A 1 -0.93 18.37 -3.77
CA THR A 1 -1.20 17.08 -3.09
C THR A 1 -1.92 17.33 -1.79
N TYR A 2 -3.04 16.64 -1.57
CA TYR A 2 -3.72 16.59 -0.27
C TYR A 2 -3.15 15.44 0.53
N ILE A 3 -2.74 15.70 1.76
CA ILE A 3 -2.13 14.69 2.64
C ILE A 3 -2.84 14.71 3.99
N GLY A 4 -3.20 13.54 4.49
CA GLY A 4 -3.78 13.37 5.80
C GLY A 4 -3.33 12.08 6.47
N PHE A 5 -3.89 11.79 7.61
CA PHE A 5 -3.68 10.55 8.35
C PHE A 5 -4.98 9.75 8.38
N ASN A 6 -5.04 8.64 7.67
CA ASN A 6 -6.27 7.85 7.42
C ASN A 6 -7.35 8.63 6.64
N SER A 7 -6.94 9.67 5.93
CA SER A 7 -7.88 10.60 5.28
C SER A 7 -8.55 10.01 4.04
N ILE A 8 -7.86 9.16 3.30
CA ILE A 8 -8.39 8.56 2.06
C ILE A 8 -9.58 7.63 2.33
N ASP A 9 -9.59 6.96 3.46
CA ASP A 9 -10.67 6.02 3.84
C ASP A 9 -11.71 6.65 4.79
N PHE A 10 -11.46 7.86 5.31
CA PHE A 10 -12.34 8.53 6.25
C PHE A 10 -12.72 9.95 5.79
N ASP A 11 -11.85 10.94 5.95
CA ASP A 11 -12.17 12.36 5.72
C ASP A 11 -12.63 12.64 4.30
N GLU A 12 -12.02 11.99 3.31
CA GLU A 12 -12.38 12.18 1.90
C GLU A 12 -13.75 11.61 1.55
N GLU A 13 -14.22 10.59 2.23
CA GLU A 13 -15.59 10.07 2.03
C GLU A 13 -16.61 11.09 2.53
N TYR A 14 -16.38 11.71 3.70
CA TYR A 14 -17.25 12.78 4.20
C TYR A 14 -17.21 14.00 3.30
N LEU A 15 -16.02 14.45 2.90
CA LEU A 15 -15.87 15.59 1.98
C LEU A 15 -16.61 15.33 0.66
N ARG A 16 -16.43 14.15 0.08
CA ARG A 16 -17.10 13.76 -1.17
C ARG A 16 -18.60 13.76 -1.05
N ASN A 17 -19.15 13.21 0.02
CA ASN A 17 -20.58 13.19 0.27
C ASN A 17 -21.13 14.60 0.46
N THR A 18 -20.42 15.46 1.20
CA THR A 18 -20.82 16.86 1.41
C THR A 18 -20.85 17.62 0.08
N LEU A 19 -19.77 17.54 -0.70
CA LEU A 19 -19.70 18.18 -2.02
C LEU A 19 -20.81 17.70 -2.96
N PHE A 20 -21.08 16.39 -2.95
CA PHE A 20 -22.15 15.82 -3.76
C PHE A 20 -23.54 16.38 -3.34
N GLN A 21 -23.82 16.46 -2.04
CA GLN A 21 -25.07 16.97 -1.51
C GLN A 21 -25.27 18.49 -1.79
N THR A 22 -24.18 19.24 -1.86
CA THR A 22 -24.21 20.68 -2.18
C THR A 22 -24.09 20.97 -3.68
N LEU A 23 -24.18 19.94 -4.53
CA LEU A 23 -24.04 20.01 -5.99
C LEU A 23 -22.68 20.55 -6.46
N GLU A 24 -21.66 20.39 -5.62
CA GLU A 24 -20.28 20.71 -5.94
C GLU A 24 -19.54 19.47 -6.48
N TYR A 25 -18.38 19.70 -7.09
CA TYR A 25 -17.61 18.60 -7.69
C TYR A 25 -17.00 17.67 -6.62
N PRO A 26 -17.44 16.40 -6.51
CA PRO A 26 -17.11 15.54 -5.37
C PRO A 26 -15.67 14.96 -5.38
N TYR A 27 -14.94 15.05 -6.50
CA TYR A 27 -13.60 14.44 -6.63
C TYR A 27 -12.48 15.47 -6.59
N LEU A 28 -12.66 16.56 -5.87
CA LEU A 28 -11.72 17.69 -5.77
C LEU A 28 -10.30 17.24 -5.44
N THR A 29 -10.10 16.29 -4.52
CA THR A 29 -8.79 15.88 -4.01
C THR A 29 -8.00 14.99 -4.97
N SER A 30 -8.66 14.41 -6.00
CA SER A 30 -8.06 13.38 -6.85
C SER A 30 -8.18 13.61 -8.37
N THR A 31 -8.56 14.84 -8.78
CA THR A 31 -8.74 15.22 -10.20
C THR A 31 -8.17 16.62 -10.44
N ASN A 32 -8.16 17.06 -11.70
CA ASN A 32 -7.68 18.38 -12.12
C ASN A 32 -6.25 18.69 -11.65
N GLY A 33 -5.35 17.69 -11.73
CA GLY A 33 -3.96 17.83 -11.28
C GLY A 33 -3.78 17.67 -9.78
N ASN A 34 -4.84 17.46 -9.01
CA ASN A 34 -4.75 17.17 -7.59
C ASN A 34 -4.38 15.70 -7.37
N THR A 35 -3.50 15.49 -6.40
CA THR A 35 -3.03 14.18 -5.95
C THR A 35 -3.20 14.07 -4.44
N ARG A 36 -3.14 12.86 -3.91
CA ARG A 36 -3.40 12.62 -2.49
C ARG A 36 -2.48 11.58 -1.90
N GLY A 37 -2.20 11.73 -0.62
CA GLY A 37 -1.38 10.82 0.17
C GLY A 37 -2.01 10.53 1.52
N ASP A 38 -1.69 9.37 2.08
CA ASP A 38 -2.17 8.95 3.40
C ASP A 38 -0.99 8.49 4.26
N LEU A 39 -0.73 9.21 5.35
CA LEU A 39 0.39 8.90 6.23
C LEU A 39 0.17 7.65 7.09
N LEU A 40 -1.05 7.16 7.22
CA LEU A 40 -1.29 5.90 7.92
C LEU A 40 -0.68 4.71 7.17
N SER A 41 -0.85 4.64 5.84
CA SER A 41 -0.23 3.60 5.02
C SER A 41 1.29 3.70 5.05
N LEU A 42 1.83 4.94 4.97
CA LEU A 42 3.26 5.18 5.07
C LEU A 42 3.83 4.78 6.43
N ALA A 43 3.16 5.09 7.52
CA ALA A 43 3.61 4.73 8.88
C ALA A 43 3.72 3.21 9.05
N ARG A 44 2.76 2.47 8.50
CA ARG A 44 2.76 1.00 8.49
C ARG A 44 3.91 0.43 7.67
N ALA A 45 4.07 0.91 6.43
CA ALA A 45 5.17 0.52 5.54
C ALA A 45 6.53 0.92 6.13
N ALA A 46 6.66 2.13 6.68
CA ALA A 46 7.90 2.61 7.28
C ALA A 46 8.35 1.71 8.44
N ASN A 47 7.46 1.37 9.35
CA ASN A 47 7.82 0.48 10.46
C ASN A 47 8.08 -0.96 10.00
N PHE A 48 7.49 -1.40 8.91
CA PHE A 48 7.74 -2.72 8.36
C PHE A 48 9.12 -2.82 7.70
N TYR A 49 9.43 -1.91 6.77
CA TYR A 49 10.69 -1.94 6.01
C TYR A 49 11.88 -1.35 6.77
N TYR A 50 11.62 -0.45 7.72
CA TYR A 50 12.60 0.21 8.58
C TYR A 50 12.12 0.14 10.03
N PRO A 51 12.34 -0.99 10.73
CA PRO A 51 11.98 -1.15 12.13
C PRO A 51 12.45 0.03 12.97
N ASP A 52 11.68 0.40 13.98
CA ASP A 52 11.95 1.54 14.88
C ASP A 52 11.87 2.94 14.25
N THR A 53 11.31 3.05 13.04
CA THR A 53 11.03 4.37 12.45
C THR A 53 10.10 5.18 13.34
N LEU A 54 8.97 4.57 13.73
CA LEU A 54 7.99 5.15 14.64
C LEU A 54 7.76 4.22 15.82
N LYS A 55 7.66 4.81 17.01
CA LYS A 55 7.21 4.08 18.20
C LYS A 55 5.69 3.94 18.18
N ASN A 56 5.19 2.78 18.56
CA ASN A 56 3.76 2.48 18.62
C ASN A 56 3.38 1.91 19.98
N SER A 57 2.18 2.23 20.46
CA SER A 57 1.54 1.45 21.51
C SER A 57 1.11 0.08 20.97
N THR A 58 0.85 -0.86 21.86
CA THR A 58 0.31 -2.17 21.53
C THR A 58 -1.09 -2.34 22.10
N ASN A 59 -1.94 -3.04 21.38
CA ASN A 59 -3.25 -3.44 21.90
C ASN A 59 -3.15 -4.67 22.81
N SER A 60 -4.26 -5.09 23.39
CA SER A 60 -4.33 -6.29 24.28
C SER A 60 -3.88 -7.60 23.63
N LYS A 61 -3.80 -7.64 22.29
CA LYS A 61 -3.32 -8.78 21.50
C LYS A 61 -1.84 -8.67 21.12
N GLY A 62 -1.13 -7.63 21.60
CA GLY A 62 0.28 -7.38 21.27
C GLY A 62 0.52 -6.81 19.88
N ASN A 63 -0.52 -6.38 19.16
CA ASN A 63 -0.38 -5.78 17.84
C ASN A 63 -0.15 -4.26 17.93
N ALA A 64 0.70 -3.72 17.06
CA ALA A 64 0.97 -2.28 16.98
C ALA A 64 -0.31 -1.48 16.65
N VAL A 65 -0.50 -0.38 17.35
CA VAL A 65 -1.62 0.55 17.13
C VAL A 65 -1.13 1.76 16.35
N TYR A 66 -1.78 2.02 15.22
CA TYR A 66 -1.49 3.15 14.33
C TYR A 66 -2.62 4.19 14.41
N LYS A 67 -2.82 4.75 15.61
CA LYS A 67 -3.73 5.87 15.83
C LYS A 67 -2.93 7.12 16.12
N LEU A 68 -3.27 8.25 15.49
CA LEU A 68 -2.51 9.49 15.58
C LEU A 68 -2.42 10.00 17.03
N ASP A 69 -3.54 9.95 17.77
CA ASP A 69 -3.64 10.34 19.18
C ASP A 69 -2.71 9.56 20.11
N GLN A 70 -2.37 8.31 19.74
CA GLN A 70 -1.45 7.47 20.50
C GLN A 70 -0.02 7.56 19.99
N MET A 71 0.15 7.61 18.65
CA MET A 71 1.48 7.64 18.03
C MET A 71 2.20 8.97 18.26
N ALA A 72 1.51 10.09 18.17
CA ALA A 72 2.14 11.41 18.28
C ALA A 72 2.84 11.61 19.63
N PRO A 73 2.20 11.41 20.81
CA PRO A 73 2.86 11.59 22.10
C PRO A 73 4.05 10.64 22.34
N ILE A 74 3.92 9.36 21.94
CA ILE A 74 5.00 8.36 22.12
C ILE A 74 6.24 8.71 21.29
N ASN A 75 6.05 9.43 20.16
CA ASN A 75 7.14 9.91 19.31
C ASN A 75 7.61 11.33 19.68
N GLY A 76 7.19 11.86 20.83
CA GLY A 76 7.62 13.17 21.32
C GLY A 76 6.93 14.36 20.65
N ILE A 77 5.82 14.13 19.97
CA ILE A 77 5.05 15.16 19.27
C ILE A 77 3.96 15.67 20.20
N LYS A 78 3.94 16.98 20.46
CA LYS A 78 2.85 17.62 21.18
C LYS A 78 1.58 17.54 20.34
N HIS A 79 0.52 16.97 20.90
CA HIS A 79 -0.71 16.72 20.17
C HIS A 79 -1.92 17.05 21.04
N ASP A 80 -2.70 18.03 20.60
CA ASP A 80 -4.03 18.32 21.14
C ASP A 80 -5.05 17.52 20.33
N ALA A 81 -5.31 16.30 20.79
CA ALA A 81 -6.17 15.35 20.07
C ALA A 81 -7.56 15.93 19.81
N HIS A 82 -8.10 15.59 18.65
CA HIS A 82 -9.44 16.04 18.18
C HIS A 82 -9.59 17.53 17.90
N GLN A 83 -8.48 18.27 17.84
CA GLN A 83 -8.46 19.60 17.26
C GLN A 83 -7.86 19.52 15.85
N ALA A 84 -8.58 19.98 14.84
CA ALA A 84 -8.20 19.85 13.43
C ALA A 84 -6.76 20.36 13.15
N LEU A 85 -6.38 21.50 13.72
CA LEU A 85 -5.02 22.02 13.59
C LEU A 85 -3.99 21.14 14.31
N GLY A 86 -4.31 20.62 15.50
CA GLY A 86 -3.46 19.70 16.26
C GLY A 86 -3.19 18.41 15.46
N ASP A 87 -4.21 17.85 14.87
CA ASP A 87 -4.10 16.64 14.03
C ASP A 87 -3.27 16.90 12.77
N CYS A 88 -3.41 18.07 12.12
CA CYS A 88 -2.58 18.46 10.98
C CYS A 88 -1.10 18.59 11.36
N ILE A 89 -0.79 19.25 12.49
CA ILE A 89 0.58 19.40 12.98
C ILE A 89 1.18 18.04 13.32
N ALA A 90 0.46 17.20 14.06
CA ALA A 90 0.91 15.86 14.41
C ALA A 90 1.16 14.99 13.15
N THR A 91 0.29 15.07 12.15
CA THR A 91 0.45 14.40 10.85
C THR A 91 1.73 14.87 10.17
N LEU A 92 2.00 16.18 10.11
CA LEU A 92 3.22 16.74 9.54
C LEU A 92 4.48 16.23 10.24
N GLU A 93 4.50 16.23 11.58
CA GLU A 93 5.65 15.78 12.35
C GLU A 93 5.91 14.26 12.20
N ILE A 94 4.87 13.43 12.16
CA ILE A 94 4.99 12.00 11.80
C ILE A 94 5.60 11.87 10.39
N GLY A 95 5.15 12.67 9.42
CA GLY A 95 5.72 12.68 8.07
C GLY A 95 7.21 13.02 8.04
N LYS A 96 7.64 13.99 8.84
CA LYS A 96 9.08 14.36 8.98
C LYS A 96 9.90 13.21 9.56
N ILE A 97 9.38 12.50 10.55
CA ILE A 97 10.07 11.32 11.11
C ILE A 97 10.25 10.25 10.05
N ILE A 98 9.20 9.94 9.27
CA ILE A 98 9.25 8.95 8.18
C ILE A 98 10.25 9.39 7.11
N LEU A 99 10.22 10.66 6.68
CA LEU A 99 11.16 11.20 5.70
C LEU A 99 12.62 11.00 6.13
N ASN A 100 12.92 11.25 7.41
CA ASN A 100 14.27 11.18 7.94
C ASN A 100 14.74 9.73 8.18
N LYS A 101 13.89 8.85 8.70
CA LYS A 101 14.27 7.50 9.13
C LYS A 101 13.98 6.43 8.09
N ALA A 102 12.99 6.61 7.22
CA ALA A 102 12.59 5.69 6.17
C ALA A 102 12.50 6.38 4.78
N PRO A 103 13.59 7.04 4.30
CA PRO A 103 13.54 7.90 3.12
C PRO A 103 13.13 7.17 1.84
N ASN A 104 13.40 5.86 1.72
CA ASN A 104 12.99 5.10 0.55
C ASN A 104 11.49 4.82 0.54
N VAL A 105 10.86 4.58 1.70
CA VAL A 105 9.41 4.48 1.83
C VAL A 105 8.76 5.81 1.47
N TRP A 106 9.31 6.92 1.97
CA TRP A 106 8.85 8.25 1.60
C TRP A 106 8.90 8.49 0.09
N ARG A 107 10.05 8.20 -0.56
CA ARG A 107 10.19 8.34 -2.02
C ARG A 107 9.21 7.45 -2.79
N ALA A 108 9.05 6.20 -2.38
CA ALA A 108 8.11 5.26 -2.97
C ALA A 108 6.66 5.79 -2.89
N SER A 109 6.27 6.38 -1.76
CA SER A 109 4.94 6.95 -1.58
C SER A 109 4.67 8.15 -2.49
N LEU A 110 5.67 8.99 -2.76
CA LEU A 110 5.51 10.14 -3.67
C LEU A 110 5.17 9.69 -5.10
N MET A 111 5.63 8.52 -5.53
CA MET A 111 5.35 7.97 -6.86
C MET A 111 3.90 7.50 -7.01
N THR A 112 3.18 7.30 -5.91
CA THR A 112 1.84 6.72 -5.89
C THR A 112 0.75 7.69 -5.42
N THR A 113 1.08 8.96 -5.19
CA THR A 113 0.10 10.02 -4.87
C THR A 113 -0.91 10.27 -5.99
N ASP A 114 -0.48 10.06 -7.24
CA ASP A 114 -1.33 10.08 -8.43
C ASP A 114 -1.74 8.65 -8.78
N LYS A 115 -3.05 8.40 -8.84
CA LYS A 115 -3.61 7.06 -9.13
C LYS A 115 -3.22 6.51 -10.49
N THR A 116 -3.05 7.38 -11.51
CA THR A 116 -2.66 6.96 -12.86
C THR A 116 -1.20 6.56 -12.88
N LYS A 117 -0.33 7.39 -12.31
CA LYS A 117 1.10 7.09 -12.18
C LYS A 117 1.34 5.83 -11.34
N ALA A 118 0.56 5.62 -10.27
CA ALA A 118 0.61 4.40 -9.47
C ALA A 118 0.27 3.15 -10.30
N LEU A 119 -0.79 3.23 -11.13
CA LEU A 119 -1.15 2.11 -12.01
C LEU A 119 -0.10 1.88 -13.09
N ASP A 120 0.44 2.94 -13.68
CA ASP A 120 1.50 2.84 -14.70
C ASP A 120 2.78 2.22 -14.11
N LEU A 121 3.16 2.61 -12.89
CA LEU A 121 4.27 1.99 -12.17
C LEU A 121 4.05 0.48 -11.99
N ILE A 122 2.88 0.07 -11.50
CA ILE A 122 2.50 -1.35 -11.31
C ILE A 122 2.57 -2.13 -12.63
N LYS A 123 2.13 -1.53 -13.73
CA LYS A 123 2.11 -2.18 -15.05
C LYS A 123 3.49 -2.31 -15.68
N ASN A 124 4.33 -1.30 -15.52
CA ASN A 124 5.61 -1.21 -16.23
C ASN A 124 6.74 -1.93 -15.50
N GLU A 125 6.70 -2.00 -14.16
CA GLU A 125 7.69 -2.76 -13.41
C GLU A 125 7.58 -4.25 -13.68
N LEU A 126 8.71 -4.94 -13.83
CA LEU A 126 8.72 -6.39 -13.98
C LEU A 126 8.11 -7.07 -12.75
N TYR A 127 8.56 -6.66 -11.58
CA TYR A 127 7.98 -6.99 -10.28
C TYR A 127 8.38 -5.93 -9.25
N PHE A 128 7.69 -5.90 -8.14
CA PHE A 128 7.85 -4.90 -7.07
C PHE A 128 7.42 -5.51 -5.74
N CYS A 129 7.69 -4.80 -4.64
CA CYS A 129 7.21 -5.20 -3.32
C CYS A 129 6.12 -4.24 -2.83
N THR A 130 5.09 -4.79 -2.19
CA THR A 130 4.03 -4.04 -1.49
C THR A 130 3.88 -4.56 -0.08
N ASP A 131 3.22 -3.78 0.77
CA ASP A 131 2.77 -4.25 2.07
C ASP A 131 1.25 -4.15 2.20
N GLU A 132 0.69 -5.06 2.95
CA GLU A 132 -0.71 -5.05 3.34
C GLU A 132 -0.81 -5.17 4.87
N PHE A 133 -1.78 -4.48 5.45
CA PHE A 133 -2.00 -4.49 6.88
C PHE A 133 -3.22 -5.35 7.24
N TYR A 134 -2.97 -6.49 7.90
CA TYR A 134 -4.00 -7.44 8.32
C TYR A 134 -3.93 -7.69 9.82
N TYR A 135 -5.08 -7.63 10.48
CA TYR A 135 -5.21 -8.03 11.89
C TYR A 135 -4.13 -7.42 12.79
N GLY A 136 -3.73 -6.18 12.54
CA GLY A 136 -2.75 -5.46 13.34
C GLY A 136 -1.28 -5.75 12.99
N LYS A 137 -1.01 -6.42 11.88
CA LYS A 137 0.34 -6.71 11.39
C LYS A 137 0.50 -6.32 9.93
N SER A 138 1.64 -5.75 9.59
CA SER A 138 2.05 -5.59 8.19
C SER A 138 2.65 -6.88 7.66
N VAL A 139 2.27 -7.25 6.43
CA VAL A 139 2.82 -8.38 5.69
C VAL A 139 3.19 -7.88 4.31
N ALA A 140 4.40 -8.16 3.84
CA ALA A 140 4.82 -7.74 2.52
C ALA A 140 4.80 -8.86 1.50
N PHE A 141 4.62 -8.47 0.24
CA PHE A 141 4.51 -9.36 -0.91
C PHE A 141 5.41 -8.87 -2.03
N CYS A 142 5.99 -9.80 -2.77
CA CYS A 142 6.68 -9.52 -4.02
C CYS A 142 5.79 -9.97 -5.17
N GLU A 143 5.40 -9.04 -6.03
CA GLU A 143 4.30 -9.21 -6.96
C GLU A 143 4.64 -8.74 -8.38
N THR A 144 3.97 -9.34 -9.37
CA THR A 144 3.98 -8.87 -10.76
C THR A 144 2.55 -8.65 -11.26
N PHE A 145 2.36 -7.63 -12.07
CA PHE A 145 1.05 -7.28 -12.63
C PHE A 145 0.53 -8.35 -13.59
N VAL A 146 -0.74 -8.72 -13.44
CA VAL A 146 -1.46 -9.64 -14.33
C VAL A 146 -2.45 -8.88 -15.22
N CYS A 147 -3.47 -8.27 -14.62
CA CYS A 147 -4.53 -7.56 -15.34
C CYS A 147 -5.22 -6.53 -14.43
N GLU A 148 -6.10 -5.75 -15.02
CA GLU A 148 -7.00 -4.90 -14.24
C GLU A 148 -8.31 -5.63 -13.91
N HIS A 149 -8.86 -5.31 -12.74
CA HIS A 149 -10.22 -5.75 -12.40
C HIS A 149 -11.22 -5.12 -13.40
N PRO A 150 -12.12 -5.90 -14.01
CA PRO A 150 -12.96 -5.43 -15.12
C PRO A 150 -13.84 -4.21 -14.76
N ILE A 151 -14.34 -4.15 -13.53
CA ILE A 151 -15.23 -3.06 -13.06
C ILE A 151 -14.43 -1.96 -12.35
N TYR A 152 -13.68 -2.30 -11.30
CA TYR A 152 -13.02 -1.32 -10.42
C TYR A 152 -11.67 -0.81 -10.96
N LYS A 153 -11.15 -1.42 -12.04
CA LYS A 153 -9.83 -1.11 -12.62
C LYS A 153 -8.64 -1.26 -11.66
N TRP A 154 -8.85 -1.88 -10.50
CA TRP A 154 -7.76 -2.19 -9.56
C TRP A 154 -6.79 -3.20 -10.18
N ALA A 155 -5.51 -3.06 -9.87
CA ALA A 155 -4.50 -3.97 -10.36
C ALA A 155 -4.64 -5.34 -9.69
N LYS A 156 -4.65 -6.40 -10.50
CA LYS A 156 -4.53 -7.78 -10.07
C LYS A 156 -3.09 -8.21 -10.30
N CYS A 157 -2.44 -8.68 -9.25
CA CYS A 157 -1.03 -9.03 -9.26
C CYS A 157 -0.84 -10.47 -8.79
N PHE A 158 0.16 -11.14 -9.37
CA PHE A 158 0.54 -12.49 -8.98
C PHE A 158 1.61 -12.44 -7.90
N ASP A 159 1.42 -13.14 -6.81
CA ASP A 159 2.36 -13.27 -5.72
C ASP A 159 3.48 -14.27 -6.09
N LEU A 160 4.69 -13.76 -6.27
CA LEU A 160 5.84 -14.50 -6.83
C LEU A 160 6.39 -15.60 -5.92
N LYS A 161 5.93 -15.74 -4.69
CA LYS A 161 6.26 -16.91 -3.88
C LYS A 161 5.66 -18.20 -4.43
N HIS A 162 4.57 -18.10 -5.18
CA HIS A 162 3.93 -19.22 -5.85
C HIS A 162 4.60 -19.53 -7.19
N ASP A 163 4.58 -20.80 -7.59
CA ASP A 163 5.09 -21.19 -8.90
C ASP A 163 4.04 -20.92 -9.98
N PRO A 164 4.31 -20.03 -10.96
CA PRO A 164 3.37 -19.73 -12.03
C PRO A 164 3.01 -20.95 -12.89
N ASP A 165 3.93 -21.90 -13.08
CA ASP A 165 3.70 -23.08 -13.93
C ASP A 165 2.54 -23.95 -13.44
N ILE A 166 2.23 -23.91 -12.16
CA ILE A 166 1.09 -24.61 -11.58
C ILE A 166 -0.23 -24.02 -12.11
N TYR A 167 -0.32 -22.68 -12.14
CA TYR A 167 -1.55 -21.96 -12.48
C TYR A 167 -1.73 -21.73 -13.96
N LEU A 168 -0.63 -21.54 -14.71
CA LEU A 168 -0.66 -21.34 -16.15
C LEU A 168 -1.08 -22.60 -16.94
N LYS A 169 -0.96 -23.78 -16.33
CA LYS A 169 -1.40 -25.06 -16.92
C LYS A 169 -2.85 -25.43 -16.61
N MET A 170 -3.50 -24.68 -15.70
CA MET A 170 -4.89 -24.95 -15.32
C MET A 170 -5.85 -24.52 -16.41
N ASN A 171 -6.92 -25.27 -16.60
CA ASN A 171 -8.06 -24.78 -17.37
C ASN A 171 -8.81 -23.68 -16.60
N VAL A 172 -9.72 -22.99 -17.26
CA VAL A 172 -10.44 -21.84 -16.70
C VAL A 172 -11.25 -22.20 -15.44
N GLN A 173 -11.83 -23.39 -15.41
CA GLN A 173 -12.65 -23.84 -14.27
C GLN A 173 -11.77 -24.08 -13.04
N ASP A 174 -10.69 -24.84 -13.20
CA ASP A 174 -9.74 -25.14 -12.11
C ASP A 174 -9.08 -23.87 -11.59
N LEU A 175 -8.73 -22.92 -12.49
CA LEU A 175 -8.17 -21.64 -12.10
C LEU A 175 -9.15 -20.81 -11.26
N LYS A 176 -10.43 -20.76 -11.66
CA LYS A 176 -11.48 -20.08 -10.87
C LYS A 176 -11.62 -20.67 -9.46
N GLU A 177 -11.61 -22.01 -9.36
CA GLU A 177 -11.65 -22.68 -8.06
C GLU A 177 -10.43 -22.40 -7.21
N ALA A 178 -9.22 -22.43 -7.81
CA ALA A 178 -7.97 -22.11 -7.12
C ALA A 178 -7.96 -20.68 -6.60
N MET A 179 -8.47 -19.69 -7.37
CA MET A 179 -8.58 -18.31 -6.94
C MET A 179 -9.53 -18.12 -5.74
N GLY A 180 -10.52 -19.00 -5.56
CA GLY A 180 -11.44 -18.98 -4.42
C GLY A 180 -10.88 -19.60 -3.14
N LYS A 181 -9.76 -20.34 -3.23
CA LYS A 181 -9.18 -21.13 -2.13
C LYS A 181 -7.90 -20.45 -1.57
N LYS A 182 -7.39 -20.99 -0.47
CA LYS A 182 -6.04 -20.67 0.02
C LYS A 182 -5.04 -21.71 -0.52
N PRO A 183 -3.78 -21.34 -0.74
CA PRO A 183 -3.19 -20.02 -0.57
C PRO A 183 -3.62 -19.02 -1.67
N LYS A 184 -3.73 -17.74 -1.32
CA LYS A 184 -4.04 -16.68 -2.30
C LYS A 184 -2.79 -16.34 -3.11
N PHE A 185 -2.80 -16.62 -4.38
CA PHE A 185 -1.74 -16.32 -5.34
C PHE A 185 -2.03 -15.06 -6.19
N ILE A 186 -3.29 -14.60 -6.23
CA ILE A 186 -3.69 -13.32 -6.85
C ILE A 186 -4.05 -12.33 -5.75
N ARG A 187 -3.38 -11.18 -5.80
CA ARG A 187 -3.61 -10.05 -4.91
C ARG A 187 -4.23 -8.87 -5.65
N THR A 188 -4.80 -7.94 -4.90
CA THR A 188 -5.45 -6.76 -5.46
C THR A 188 -4.81 -5.53 -4.89
N ILE A 189 -4.18 -4.72 -5.74
CA ILE A 189 -3.65 -3.42 -5.37
C ILE A 189 -4.66 -2.35 -5.79
N ARG A 190 -5.16 -1.62 -4.81
CA ARG A 190 -6.03 -0.45 -5.02
C ARG A 190 -5.15 0.77 -5.27
N HIS A 191 -4.70 0.94 -6.51
CA HIS A 191 -3.80 2.03 -6.90
C HIS A 191 -4.33 3.43 -6.59
N ASN A 192 -5.65 3.57 -6.40
CA ASN A 192 -6.31 4.80 -5.99
C ASN A 192 -6.36 5.01 -4.46
N LYS A 193 -5.76 4.16 -3.66
CA LYS A 193 -5.68 4.24 -2.20
C LYS A 193 -4.26 4.46 -1.68
N HIS A 194 -3.41 5.10 -2.48
CA HIS A 194 -2.04 5.45 -2.14
C HIS A 194 -1.21 4.26 -1.60
N PRO A 195 -1.06 3.17 -2.37
CA PRO A 195 -0.25 2.02 -1.95
C PRO A 195 1.23 2.41 -1.91
N VAL A 196 1.99 1.84 -0.98
CA VAL A 196 3.45 1.96 -0.99
C VAL A 196 4.02 0.85 -1.88
N ILE A 197 4.71 1.23 -2.96
CA ILE A 197 5.30 0.31 -3.94
C ILE A 197 6.82 0.43 -3.85
N MET A 198 7.44 -0.58 -3.26
CA MET A 198 8.88 -0.62 -3.02
C MET A 198 9.62 -1.29 -4.17
N ASN A 199 10.88 -0.91 -4.33
CA ASN A 199 11.78 -1.48 -5.34
C ASN A 199 11.88 -3.01 -5.18
N PRO A 200 12.06 -3.77 -6.28
CA PRO A 200 12.27 -5.22 -6.26
C PRO A 200 13.35 -5.74 -5.30
N SER A 201 14.40 -4.95 -5.03
CA SER A 201 15.47 -5.32 -4.10
C SER A 201 14.98 -5.59 -2.67
N TYR A 202 13.85 -5.01 -2.28
CA TYR A 202 13.24 -5.25 -0.97
C TYR A 202 12.72 -6.68 -0.79
N ALA A 203 12.52 -7.44 -1.86
CA ALA A 203 12.22 -8.87 -1.78
C ALA A 203 13.28 -9.66 -1.00
N MET A 204 14.53 -9.22 -1.01
CA MET A 204 15.64 -9.88 -0.30
C MET A 204 15.62 -9.68 1.22
N TYR A 205 14.77 -8.80 1.72
CA TYR A 205 14.50 -8.64 3.16
C TYR A 205 13.30 -9.47 3.63
N LEU A 206 12.62 -10.17 2.73
CA LEU A 206 11.45 -11.00 2.99
C LEU A 206 11.84 -12.47 2.88
N ASP A 207 11.81 -13.20 3.99
CA ASP A 207 12.36 -14.56 4.07
C ASP A 207 11.85 -15.51 2.97
N GLU A 208 10.53 -15.53 2.70
CA GLU A 208 9.93 -16.39 1.68
C GLU A 208 10.48 -16.10 0.27
N TYR A 209 10.77 -14.83 -0.06
CA TYR A 209 11.28 -14.43 -1.38
C TYR A 209 12.80 -14.46 -1.45
N LYS A 210 13.48 -14.21 -0.33
CA LYS A 210 14.93 -14.34 -0.20
C LYS A 210 15.38 -15.76 -0.51
N ILE A 211 14.67 -16.78 -0.02
CA ILE A 211 14.95 -18.20 -0.29
C ILE A 211 14.86 -18.51 -1.80
N LEU A 212 13.93 -17.88 -2.52
CA LEU A 212 13.80 -18.04 -3.97
C LEU A 212 14.94 -17.36 -4.74
N GLY A 213 15.42 -16.24 -4.24
CA GLY A 213 16.46 -15.45 -4.88
C GLY A 213 15.96 -14.62 -6.07
N THR A 214 16.75 -13.61 -6.42
CA THR A 214 16.38 -12.62 -7.46
C THR A 214 16.13 -13.24 -8.84
N GLU A 215 16.96 -14.23 -9.22
CA GLU A 215 16.85 -14.90 -10.53
C GLU A 215 15.51 -15.63 -10.67
N LYS A 216 15.11 -16.38 -9.65
CA LYS A 216 13.84 -17.12 -9.66
C LYS A 216 12.63 -16.19 -9.66
N LEU A 217 12.71 -15.08 -8.92
CA LEU A 217 11.66 -14.06 -8.93
C LEU A 217 11.50 -13.42 -10.31
N ARG A 218 12.61 -13.10 -10.98
CA ARG A 218 12.62 -12.58 -12.36
C ARG A 218 12.04 -13.60 -13.35
N GLU A 219 12.46 -14.86 -13.26
CA GLU A 219 11.92 -15.95 -14.11
C GLU A 219 10.40 -16.04 -13.96
N ARG A 220 9.90 -16.11 -12.73
CA ARG A 220 8.46 -16.20 -12.44
C ARG A 220 7.68 -14.98 -12.95
N ALA A 221 8.21 -13.79 -12.74
CA ALA A 221 7.60 -12.55 -13.21
C ALA A 221 7.53 -12.52 -14.75
N ASN A 222 8.61 -12.89 -15.44
CA ASN A 222 8.62 -12.97 -16.90
C ASN A 222 7.60 -14.02 -17.42
N LYS A 223 7.48 -15.17 -16.78
CA LYS A 223 6.47 -16.18 -17.16
C LYS A 223 5.06 -15.60 -17.10
N ILE A 224 4.71 -14.87 -16.06
CA ILE A 224 3.41 -14.21 -15.94
C ILE A 224 3.24 -13.11 -17.01
N LYS A 225 4.26 -12.25 -17.18
CA LYS A 225 4.19 -11.13 -18.16
C LYS A 225 4.04 -11.62 -19.60
N ASN A 226 4.64 -12.75 -19.95
CA ASN A 226 4.63 -13.32 -21.31
C ASN A 226 3.39 -14.19 -21.61
N ASN A 227 2.57 -14.53 -20.61
CA ASN A 227 1.37 -15.35 -20.74
C ASN A 227 0.08 -14.58 -20.39
N LYS A 228 0.01 -13.32 -20.79
CA LYS A 228 -1.17 -12.45 -20.63
C LYS A 228 -2.18 -12.67 -21.75
#